data_3c3af974f88f3b03d134e7fd09699ecb
#
_entry.id   3c3af974f88f3b03d134e7fd09699ecb
#
_cell.length_a   1.000
_cell.length_b   1.000
_cell.length_c   1.000
_cell.angle_alpha   90.00
_cell.angle_beta   90.00
_cell.angle_gamma   90.00
#
_symmetry.space_group_name_H-M   'P 1'
#
loop_
_entity.id
_entity.type
_entity.pdbx_description
1 polymer ?
#
loop_
_entity_poly.entity_id
_entity_poly.type
_entity_poly.pdbx_seq_one_letter_code
_entity_poly.pdbx_strand_id
1 'polypeptide(L)'
;ASGGIADGRGLVAALALGADGVNMGTRFCATQEAQIHPNVKQAYLDNDERGTVLLFRKLNNTARVGRNRVAEDVVRQLNEPDSTFADVAELVAGAKGRELLSNGDLDHGVYWASMAQGLIHDLPTCSDLIGRIMADADAIIARRLSGMRASL
;
A
#
# COMPACT_ATOMS: atom_id res chain seq x y z
N ALA A 1 14.03 -1.92 3.12
CA ALA A 1 12.77 -2.19 3.82
C ALA A 1 11.60 -2.10 2.83
N SER A 2 10.57 -2.94 2.97
CA SER A 2 9.43 -2.97 2.04
C SER A 2 8.10 -2.93 2.79
N GLY A 3 7.15 -2.12 2.27
CA GLY A 3 5.79 -2.00 2.76
C GLY A 3 5.59 -0.99 3.89
N GLY A 4 4.43 -0.32 3.88
CA GLY A 4 4.04 0.63 4.93
C GLY A 4 4.73 2.01 4.88
N ILE A 5 5.51 2.29 3.84
CA ILE A 5 6.27 3.54 3.69
C ILE A 5 5.61 4.41 2.62
N ALA A 6 5.41 5.71 2.90
CA ALA A 6 4.79 6.65 1.96
C ALA A 6 5.51 8.01 1.87
N ASP A 7 6.40 8.34 2.81
CA ASP A 7 7.03 9.65 2.93
C ASP A 7 8.45 9.58 3.53
N GLY A 8 9.09 10.74 3.70
CA GLY A 8 10.44 10.86 4.25
C GLY A 8 10.57 10.35 5.69
N ARG A 9 9.50 10.38 6.48
CA ARG A 9 9.51 9.83 7.85
C ARG A 9 9.77 8.32 7.84
N GLY A 10 9.06 7.62 6.95
CA GLY A 10 9.22 6.18 6.78
C GLY A 10 10.59 5.82 6.24
N LEU A 11 11.13 6.61 5.31
CA LEU A 11 12.49 6.43 4.78
C LEU A 11 13.54 6.55 5.91
N VAL A 12 13.50 7.64 6.67
CA VAL A 12 14.47 7.87 7.77
C VAL A 12 14.38 6.78 8.83
N ALA A 13 13.16 6.38 9.21
CA ALA A 13 12.96 5.30 10.18
C ALA A 13 13.56 3.96 9.68
N ALA A 14 13.34 3.62 8.41
CA ALA A 14 13.90 2.40 7.83
C ALA A 14 15.43 2.41 7.79
N LEU A 15 16.04 3.54 7.38
CA LEU A 15 17.49 3.71 7.39
C LEU A 15 18.07 3.61 8.81
N ALA A 16 17.41 4.23 9.81
CA ALA A 16 17.82 4.15 11.20
C ALA A 16 17.77 2.73 11.79
N LEU A 17 16.87 1.88 11.25
CA LEU A 17 16.77 0.45 11.59
C LEU A 17 17.79 -0.43 10.82
N GLY A 18 18.64 0.16 9.97
CA GLY A 18 19.69 -0.54 9.25
C GLY A 18 19.33 -0.98 7.81
N ALA A 19 18.23 -0.47 7.25
CA ALA A 19 17.95 -0.70 5.83
C ALA A 19 18.86 0.17 4.95
N ASP A 20 19.26 -0.34 3.77
CA ASP A 20 20.01 0.43 2.76
C ASP A 20 19.09 1.29 1.89
N GLY A 21 17.79 1.01 1.90
CA GLY A 21 16.78 1.73 1.13
C GLY A 21 15.38 1.20 1.38
N VAL A 22 14.40 1.74 0.66
CA VAL A 22 12.98 1.39 0.80
C VAL A 22 12.36 1.03 -0.54
N ASN A 23 11.38 0.12 -0.49
CA ASN A 23 10.52 -0.24 -1.61
C ASN A 23 9.07 0.15 -1.27
N MET A 24 8.42 0.89 -2.16
CA MET A 24 7.07 1.39 -1.98
C MET A 24 6.19 0.99 -3.17
N GLY A 25 5.13 0.18 -2.93
CA GLY A 25 4.13 -0.15 -3.95
C GLY A 25 2.99 0.88 -3.98
N THR A 26 2.15 0.89 -2.94
CA THR A 26 0.92 1.70 -2.86
C THR A 26 1.18 3.19 -3.10
N ARG A 27 2.27 3.75 -2.57
CA ARG A 27 2.60 5.17 -2.79
C ARG A 27 2.86 5.48 -4.28
N PHE A 28 3.60 4.60 -4.98
CA PHE A 28 3.86 4.79 -6.42
C PHE A 28 2.64 4.46 -7.30
N CYS A 29 1.72 3.58 -6.87
CA CYS A 29 0.43 3.44 -7.55
C CYS A 29 -0.38 4.75 -7.54
N ALA A 30 -0.22 5.58 -6.51
CA ALA A 30 -0.82 6.90 -6.41
C ALA A 30 0.11 8.00 -6.99
N THR A 31 0.54 7.83 -8.23
CA THR A 31 1.30 8.82 -9.02
C THR A 31 0.66 9.03 -10.38
N GLN A 32 1.04 10.10 -11.07
CA GLN A 32 0.51 10.41 -12.39
C GLN A 32 0.90 9.35 -13.42
N GLU A 33 2.14 8.83 -13.35
CA GLU A 33 2.71 7.87 -14.30
C GLU A 33 2.20 6.43 -14.10
N ALA A 34 1.62 6.09 -12.96
CA ALA A 34 1.07 4.75 -12.74
C ALA A 34 -0.03 4.46 -13.79
N GLN A 35 0.16 3.39 -14.56
CA GLN A 35 -0.77 3.00 -15.63
C GLN A 35 -1.95 2.19 -15.08
N ILE A 36 -2.71 2.82 -14.18
CA ILE A 36 -3.93 2.27 -13.60
C ILE A 36 -5.07 3.28 -13.72
N HIS A 37 -6.30 2.78 -13.68
CA HIS A 37 -7.48 3.62 -13.87
C HIS A 37 -7.58 4.72 -12.80
N PRO A 38 -8.05 5.94 -13.14
CA PRO A 38 -8.21 7.04 -12.19
C PRO A 38 -9.03 6.69 -10.94
N ASN A 39 -10.08 5.87 -11.06
CA ASN A 39 -10.89 5.44 -9.91
C ASN A 39 -10.06 4.66 -8.88
N VAL A 40 -9.09 3.85 -9.33
CA VAL A 40 -8.21 3.11 -8.43
C VAL A 40 -7.24 4.05 -7.71
N LYS A 41 -6.71 5.07 -8.44
CA LYS A 41 -5.90 6.13 -7.83
C LYS A 41 -6.70 6.90 -6.79
N GLN A 42 -7.94 7.24 -7.12
CA GLN A 42 -8.84 7.94 -6.21
C GLN A 42 -9.12 7.11 -4.95
N ALA A 43 -9.34 5.80 -5.09
CA ALA A 43 -9.53 4.93 -3.95
C ALA A 43 -8.34 4.93 -2.97
N TYR A 44 -7.10 5.07 -3.45
CA TYR A 44 -5.94 5.24 -2.55
C TYR A 44 -5.94 6.58 -1.81
N LEU A 45 -6.55 7.63 -2.37
CA LEU A 45 -6.66 8.95 -1.73
C LEU A 45 -7.80 9.02 -0.72
N ASP A 46 -8.92 8.35 -1.03
CA ASP A 46 -10.14 8.39 -0.23
C ASP A 46 -10.07 7.47 1.00
N ASN A 47 -9.23 6.44 0.94
CA ASN A 47 -9.09 5.45 2.00
C ASN A 47 -8.10 5.91 3.08
N ASP A 48 -8.43 5.59 4.31
CA ASP A 48 -7.54 5.69 5.46
C ASP A 48 -6.74 4.38 5.69
N GLU A 49 -6.02 4.29 6.81
CA GLU A 49 -5.27 3.10 7.22
C GLU A 49 -6.16 1.87 7.48
N ARG A 50 -7.48 2.05 7.66
CA ARG A 50 -8.47 0.99 7.88
C ARG A 50 -9.09 0.50 6.58
N GLY A 51 -8.90 1.23 5.48
CA GLY A 51 -9.40 0.89 4.14
C GLY A 51 -8.72 -0.35 3.53
N THR A 52 -8.12 -1.23 4.33
CA THR A 52 -7.51 -2.49 3.89
C THR A 52 -8.02 -3.68 4.67
N VAL A 53 -7.87 -4.87 4.08
CA VAL A 53 -8.21 -6.14 4.70
C VAL A 53 -7.12 -7.19 4.44
N LEU A 54 -6.98 -8.15 5.36
CA LEU A 54 -6.02 -9.25 5.22
C LEU A 54 -6.72 -10.47 4.66
N LEU A 55 -6.25 -10.96 3.51
CA LEU A 55 -6.69 -12.21 2.90
C LEU A 55 -5.76 -13.37 3.28
N PHE A 56 -6.21 -14.60 3.10
CA PHE A 56 -5.45 -15.84 3.16
C PHE A 56 -4.72 -16.13 4.47
N ARG A 57 -5.12 -15.51 5.59
CA ARG A 57 -4.50 -15.78 6.90
C ARG A 57 -4.58 -17.25 7.28
N LYS A 58 -5.75 -17.88 7.08
CA LYS A 58 -5.98 -19.31 7.32
C LYS A 58 -5.04 -20.21 6.49
N LEU A 59 -4.65 -19.74 5.30
CA LEU A 59 -3.81 -20.47 4.36
C LEU A 59 -2.31 -20.23 4.57
N ASN A 60 -1.90 -19.54 5.64
CA ASN A 60 -0.52 -19.14 5.91
C ASN A 60 0.16 -18.36 4.76
N ASN A 61 -0.63 -17.68 3.94
CA ASN A 61 -0.17 -16.85 2.83
C ASN A 61 -0.83 -15.47 2.89
N THR A 62 -0.64 -14.77 3.99
CA THR A 62 -1.31 -13.50 4.27
C THR A 62 -0.97 -12.43 3.24
N ALA A 63 -1.99 -11.86 2.62
CA ALA A 63 -1.91 -10.73 1.71
C ALA A 63 -2.76 -9.57 2.22
N ARG A 64 -2.30 -8.32 2.02
CA ARG A 64 -3.09 -7.12 2.33
C ARG A 64 -3.57 -6.48 1.04
N VAL A 65 -4.87 -6.22 0.95
CA VAL A 65 -5.54 -5.65 -0.21
C VAL A 65 -6.44 -4.48 0.19
N GLY A 66 -6.83 -3.65 -0.77
CA GLY A 66 -7.87 -2.66 -0.57
C GLY A 66 -9.18 -3.31 -0.14
N ARG A 67 -9.89 -2.66 0.77
CA ARG A 67 -11.21 -3.13 1.23
C ARG A 67 -12.23 -2.86 0.13
N ASN A 68 -12.85 -3.90 -0.37
CA ASN A 68 -13.97 -3.86 -1.31
C ASN A 68 -14.85 -5.09 -1.10
N ARG A 69 -15.96 -5.16 -1.82
CA ARG A 69 -16.92 -6.26 -1.69
C ARG A 69 -16.27 -7.63 -1.94
N VAL A 70 -15.44 -7.74 -2.98
CA VAL A 70 -14.76 -9.01 -3.32
C VAL A 70 -13.82 -9.45 -2.22
N ALA A 71 -13.01 -8.54 -1.66
CA ALA A 71 -12.11 -8.85 -0.57
C ALA A 71 -12.86 -9.30 0.70
N GLU A 72 -14.00 -8.67 1.01
CA GLU A 72 -14.85 -9.06 2.14
C GLU A 72 -15.52 -10.43 1.90
N ASP A 73 -15.95 -10.71 0.67
CA ASP A 73 -16.49 -12.03 0.29
C ASP A 73 -15.43 -13.13 0.45
N VAL A 74 -14.20 -12.89 0.04
CA VAL A 74 -13.07 -13.81 0.24
C VAL A 74 -12.84 -14.10 1.72
N VAL A 75 -12.81 -13.06 2.56
CA VAL A 75 -12.66 -13.25 4.02
C VAL A 75 -13.79 -14.06 4.59
N ARG A 76 -15.04 -13.76 4.18
CA ARG A 76 -16.22 -14.48 4.66
C ARG A 76 -16.15 -15.97 4.28
N GLN A 77 -15.85 -16.29 3.01
CA GLN A 77 -15.76 -17.67 2.55
C GLN A 77 -14.63 -18.43 3.23
N LEU A 78 -13.45 -17.81 3.40
CA LEU A 78 -12.32 -18.46 4.07
C LEU A 78 -12.50 -18.61 5.60
N ASN A 79 -13.47 -17.96 6.21
CA ASN A 79 -13.82 -18.18 7.61
C ASN A 79 -14.63 -19.45 7.84
N GLU A 80 -15.22 -20.04 6.80
CA GLU A 80 -15.89 -21.33 6.91
C GLU A 80 -14.90 -22.45 7.29
N PRO A 81 -15.28 -23.40 8.15
CA PRO A 81 -14.35 -24.40 8.71
C PRO A 81 -13.48 -25.13 7.69
N ASP A 82 -14.12 -25.69 6.65
CA ASP A 82 -13.49 -26.56 5.65
C ASP A 82 -13.06 -25.82 4.38
N SER A 83 -13.09 -24.48 4.38
CA SER A 83 -12.75 -23.68 3.23
C SER A 83 -11.27 -23.80 2.86
N THR A 84 -11.03 -23.79 1.56
CA THR A 84 -9.73 -23.92 0.91
C THR A 84 -9.50 -22.76 -0.06
N PHE A 85 -8.31 -22.69 -0.66
CA PHE A 85 -8.05 -21.72 -1.71
C PHE A 85 -8.94 -21.89 -2.94
N ALA A 86 -9.35 -23.13 -3.25
CA ALA A 86 -10.20 -23.44 -4.42
C ALA A 86 -11.53 -22.68 -4.36
N ASP A 87 -12.09 -22.49 -3.16
CA ASP A 87 -13.38 -21.82 -2.96
C ASP A 87 -13.34 -20.33 -3.31
N VAL A 88 -12.17 -19.70 -3.25
CA VAL A 88 -11.99 -18.27 -3.53
C VAL A 88 -11.14 -17.98 -4.77
N ALA A 89 -10.58 -19.02 -5.41
CA ALA A 89 -9.61 -18.86 -6.50
C ALA A 89 -10.12 -17.98 -7.64
N GLU A 90 -11.39 -18.12 -8.02
CA GLU A 90 -12.00 -17.31 -9.07
C GLU A 90 -12.13 -15.83 -8.65
N LEU A 91 -12.48 -15.55 -7.40
CA LEU A 91 -12.64 -14.19 -6.88
C LEU A 91 -11.32 -13.42 -6.89
N VAL A 92 -10.21 -14.11 -6.60
CA VAL A 92 -8.87 -13.53 -6.49
C VAL A 92 -7.99 -13.75 -7.72
N ALA A 93 -8.57 -14.25 -8.82
CA ALA A 93 -7.85 -14.49 -10.05
C ALA A 93 -7.13 -13.23 -10.54
N GLY A 94 -5.83 -13.35 -10.86
CA GLY A 94 -5.01 -12.22 -11.29
C GLY A 94 -5.54 -11.50 -12.54
N ALA A 95 -6.33 -12.18 -13.39
CA ALA A 95 -7.03 -11.57 -14.51
C ALA A 95 -8.02 -10.50 -14.04
N LYS A 96 -8.86 -10.82 -13.04
CA LYS A 96 -9.83 -9.89 -12.47
C LYS A 96 -9.16 -8.67 -11.83
N GLY A 97 -8.04 -8.88 -11.13
CA GLY A 97 -7.26 -7.76 -10.59
C GLY A 97 -6.68 -6.85 -11.69
N ARG A 98 -6.20 -7.41 -12.80
CA ARG A 98 -5.75 -6.61 -13.96
C ARG A 98 -6.90 -5.83 -14.62
N GLU A 99 -8.06 -6.46 -14.77
CA GLU A 99 -9.25 -5.79 -15.30
C GLU A 99 -9.70 -4.64 -14.40
N LEU A 100 -9.74 -4.84 -13.07
CA LEU A 100 -10.01 -3.78 -12.09
C LEU A 100 -9.05 -2.60 -12.28
N LEU A 101 -7.74 -2.89 -12.39
CA LEU A 101 -6.73 -1.83 -12.57
C LEU A 101 -6.89 -1.08 -13.89
N SER A 102 -7.45 -1.71 -14.93
CA SER A 102 -7.62 -1.11 -16.26
C SER A 102 -8.96 -0.41 -16.45
N ASN A 103 -10.06 -0.95 -15.91
CA ASN A 103 -11.42 -0.43 -16.12
C ASN A 103 -11.94 0.41 -14.94
N GLY A 104 -11.29 0.32 -13.77
CA GLY A 104 -11.65 1.09 -12.57
C GLY A 104 -12.88 0.57 -11.82
N ASP A 105 -13.36 -0.63 -12.13
CA ASP A 105 -14.41 -1.30 -11.35
C ASP A 105 -13.78 -1.90 -10.10
N LEU A 106 -13.87 -1.18 -8.99
CA LEU A 106 -13.25 -1.56 -7.71
C LEU A 106 -13.80 -2.86 -7.13
N ASP A 107 -15.00 -3.28 -7.53
CA ASP A 107 -15.65 -4.52 -7.06
C ASP A 107 -15.52 -5.69 -8.04
N HIS A 108 -14.67 -5.56 -9.07
CA HIS A 108 -14.43 -6.66 -10.02
C HIS A 108 -13.43 -7.71 -9.52
N GLY A 109 -12.50 -7.33 -8.68
CA GLY A 109 -11.45 -8.21 -8.16
C GLY A 109 -10.78 -7.67 -6.92
N VAL A 110 -9.58 -8.13 -6.62
CA VAL A 110 -8.76 -7.59 -5.52
C VAL A 110 -7.62 -6.74 -6.06
N TYR A 111 -7.27 -5.66 -5.34
CA TYR A 111 -6.13 -4.81 -5.64
C TYR A 111 -5.25 -4.62 -4.40
N TRP A 112 -3.95 -4.61 -4.62
CA TRP A 112 -2.98 -4.48 -3.55
C TRP A 112 -2.99 -3.07 -2.96
N ALA A 113 -3.12 -2.99 -1.64
CA ALA A 113 -3.05 -1.74 -0.91
C ALA A 113 -2.41 -1.96 0.47
N SER A 114 -1.60 -1.02 0.91
CA SER A 114 -1.04 -1.03 2.26
C SER A 114 -1.77 0.00 3.16
N MET A 115 -1.61 -0.15 4.48
CA MET A 115 -2.09 0.85 5.43
C MET A 115 -1.46 2.23 5.21
N ALA A 116 -0.34 2.29 4.47
CA ALA A 116 0.30 3.56 4.09
C ALA A 116 -0.61 4.44 3.23
N GLN A 117 -1.72 3.92 2.66
CA GLN A 117 -2.70 4.75 1.95
C GLN A 117 -3.26 5.87 2.84
N GLY A 118 -3.41 5.68 4.15
CA GLY A 118 -3.79 6.74 5.08
C GLY A 118 -2.79 7.93 5.19
N LEU A 119 -1.62 7.82 4.54
CA LEU A 119 -0.62 8.88 4.42
C LEU A 119 -0.56 9.46 3.00
N ILE A 120 -1.42 9.02 2.08
CA ILE A 120 -1.40 9.40 0.67
C ILE A 120 -2.58 10.36 0.42
N HIS A 121 -2.28 11.63 0.09
CA HIS A 121 -3.30 12.66 -0.04
C HIS A 121 -3.23 13.39 -1.41
N ASP A 122 -2.35 12.93 -2.33
CA ASP A 122 -2.16 13.55 -3.63
C ASP A 122 -1.63 12.56 -4.69
N LEU A 123 -1.68 12.99 -5.95
CA LEU A 123 -1.19 12.28 -7.12
C LEU A 123 -0.05 13.08 -7.80
N PRO A 124 1.15 13.10 -7.22
CA PRO A 124 2.29 13.79 -7.79
C PRO A 124 2.86 13.04 -8.99
N THR A 125 3.81 13.67 -9.71
CA THR A 125 4.72 12.90 -10.57
C THR A 125 5.67 12.05 -9.72
N CYS A 126 6.24 10.99 -10.30
CA CYS A 126 7.28 10.20 -9.62
C CYS A 126 8.48 11.06 -9.23
N SER A 127 8.87 12.00 -10.09
CA SER A 127 9.96 12.94 -9.83
C SER A 127 9.69 13.81 -8.61
N ASP A 128 8.50 14.42 -8.54
CA ASP A 128 8.11 15.27 -7.40
C ASP A 128 7.99 14.45 -6.12
N LEU A 129 7.46 13.23 -6.22
CA LEU A 129 7.34 12.34 -5.06
C LEU A 129 8.71 12.01 -4.47
N ILE A 130 9.65 11.58 -5.31
CA ILE A 130 11.00 11.24 -4.88
C ILE A 130 11.70 12.48 -4.30
N GLY A 131 11.62 13.62 -5.00
CA GLY A 131 12.19 14.88 -4.52
C GLY A 131 11.67 15.28 -3.15
N ARG A 132 10.36 15.18 -2.92
CA ARG A 132 9.73 15.48 -1.60
C ARG A 132 10.19 14.50 -0.52
N ILE A 133 10.20 13.20 -0.80
CA ILE A 133 10.63 12.18 0.16
C ILE A 133 12.08 12.43 0.59
N MET A 134 12.97 12.75 -0.35
CA MET A 134 14.37 13.02 -0.05
C MET A 134 14.55 14.33 0.73
N ALA A 135 13.86 15.40 0.36
CA ALA A 135 13.90 16.67 1.07
C ALA A 135 13.37 16.56 2.51
N ASP A 136 12.26 15.81 2.69
CA ASP A 136 11.69 15.54 4.01
C ASP A 136 12.66 14.73 4.87
N ALA A 137 13.28 13.70 4.30
CA ALA A 137 14.27 12.87 4.99
C ALA A 137 15.47 13.71 5.45
N ASP A 138 16.02 14.54 4.56
CA ASP A 138 17.13 15.44 4.89
C ASP A 138 16.75 16.42 6.03
N ALA A 139 15.57 17.03 5.95
CA ALA A 139 15.07 17.93 6.97
C ALA A 139 14.91 17.24 8.35
N ILE A 140 14.41 16.00 8.36
CA ILE A 140 14.29 15.21 9.59
C ILE A 140 15.67 14.93 10.20
N ILE A 141 16.61 14.48 9.38
CA ILE A 141 17.99 14.17 9.82
C ILE A 141 18.66 15.43 10.35
N ALA A 142 18.67 16.52 9.56
CA ALA A 142 19.38 17.75 9.87
C ALA A 142 18.82 18.52 11.07
N ARG A 143 17.48 18.53 11.25
CA ARG A 143 16.83 19.36 12.26
C ARG A 143 16.40 18.57 13.49
N ARG A 144 15.77 17.42 13.27
CA ARG A 144 15.17 16.65 14.36
C ARG A 144 16.15 15.68 15.00
N LEU A 145 16.82 14.84 14.20
CA LEU A 145 17.70 13.80 14.74
C LEU A 145 19.04 14.36 15.22
N SER A 146 19.62 15.36 14.53
CA SER A 146 20.85 16.02 14.98
C SER A 146 20.68 16.71 16.33
N GLY A 147 19.50 17.28 16.58
CA GLY A 147 19.18 17.89 17.87
C GLY A 147 19.02 16.89 19.04
N MET A 148 18.93 15.61 18.74
CA MET A 148 18.84 14.54 19.75
C MET A 148 20.21 13.98 20.17
N ARG A 149 21.30 14.40 19.51
CA ARG A 149 22.65 13.98 19.91
C ARG A 149 22.98 14.58 21.28
N ALA A 150 23.40 13.71 22.21
CA ALA A 150 23.93 14.19 23.47
C ALA A 150 25.17 15.08 23.21
N SER A 151 25.25 16.20 23.87
CA SER A 151 26.49 16.98 23.94
C SER A 151 27.47 16.14 24.77
N LEU A 152 28.38 15.45 24.10
CA LEU A 152 29.51 14.79 24.74
C LEU A 152 30.60 15.81 25.06
#